data_b4e401f8b16e272f96d236f8d7eb4bbd
#
_entry.id   b4e401f8b16e272f96d236f8d7eb4bbd
#
_cell.length_a   1.000
_cell.length_b   1.000
_cell.length_c   1.000
_cell.angle_alpha   90.00
_cell.angle_beta   90.00
_cell.angle_gamma   90.00
#
_symmetry.space_group_name_H-M   'P 1'
#
loop_
_entity.id
_entity.type
_entity.pdbx_description
1 polymer ?
#
loop_
_entity_poly.entity_id
_entity_poly.type
_entity_poly.pdbx_seq_one_letter_code
_entity_poly.pdbx_strand_id
1 'polypeptide(L)'
;MSIHIIKHINKDENDRIEFLFVNFDYFDGNDLVARLFCKEYDMLSDEKIDGIFYSIIKLHKDSIEYNLLWHEDVGNYIFSLNQDDNSIVELEQRLEVIINKLNDMIK
;
A
#
# COMPACT_ATOMS: atom_id res chain seq x y z
N MET A 1 18.48 -6.66 -2.58
CA MET A 1 18.08 -6.01 -1.32
C MET A 1 16.63 -6.35 -1.00
N SER A 2 16.33 -6.56 0.27
CA SER A 2 14.98 -6.91 0.66
C SER A 2 14.05 -5.70 0.63
N ILE A 3 12.78 -5.96 0.36
CA ILE A 3 11.72 -4.95 0.43
C ILE A 3 11.34 -4.78 1.89
N HIS A 4 11.13 -3.54 2.32
CA HIS A 4 10.60 -3.24 3.63
C HIS A 4 9.74 -1.98 3.57
N ILE A 5 9.04 -1.66 4.65
CA ILE A 5 8.18 -0.47 4.71
C ILE A 5 8.73 0.51 5.74
N ILE A 6 8.47 1.79 5.48
CA ILE A 6 8.77 2.89 6.41
C ILE A 6 7.47 3.63 6.70
N LYS A 7 7.17 3.83 7.97
CA LYS A 7 6.04 4.64 8.41
C LYS A 7 6.40 6.12 8.22
N HIS A 8 5.51 6.85 7.58
CA HIS A 8 5.72 8.25 7.22
C HIS A 8 4.50 9.09 7.61
N ILE A 9 4.77 10.28 8.13
CA ILE A 9 3.71 11.26 8.44
C ILE A 9 3.72 12.31 7.33
N ASN A 10 2.62 12.36 6.57
CA ASN A 10 2.48 13.31 5.47
C ASN A 10 1.88 14.62 6.00
N LYS A 11 2.74 15.62 6.20
CA LYS A 11 2.35 16.91 6.76
C LYS A 11 1.41 17.69 5.84
N ASP A 12 1.54 17.52 4.53
CA ASP A 12 0.71 18.21 3.55
C ASP A 12 -0.71 17.64 3.48
N GLU A 13 -0.93 16.46 4.07
CA GLU A 13 -2.22 15.76 4.09
C GLU A 13 -2.71 15.57 5.54
N ASN A 14 -2.65 16.62 6.34
CA ASN A 14 -3.15 16.63 7.72
C ASN A 14 -2.53 15.54 8.61
N ASP A 15 -1.21 15.36 8.50
CA ASP A 15 -0.46 14.36 9.27
C ASP A 15 -0.94 12.92 9.01
N ARG A 16 -1.38 12.64 7.79
CA ARG A 16 -1.81 11.30 7.41
C ARG A 16 -0.66 10.30 7.55
N ILE A 17 -0.90 9.20 8.24
CA ILE A 17 0.07 8.12 8.37
C ILE A 17 0.03 7.28 7.09
N GLU A 18 1.20 7.14 6.45
CA GLU A 18 1.40 6.37 5.24
C GLU A 18 2.51 5.36 5.45
N PHE A 19 2.51 4.30 4.66
CA PHE A 19 3.60 3.32 4.65
C PHE A 19 4.25 3.32 3.28
N LEU A 20 5.53 3.68 3.23
CA LEU A 20 6.31 3.73 2.00
C LEU A 20 7.03 2.41 1.80
N PHE A 21 6.98 1.88 0.58
CA PHE A 21 7.70 0.65 0.22
C PHE A 21 9.11 1.02 -0.17
N VAL A 22 10.10 0.43 0.50
CA VAL A 22 11.52 0.66 0.21
C VAL A 22 12.04 -0.50 -0.62
N ASN A 23 12.84 -0.21 -1.64
CA ASN A 23 13.37 -1.18 -2.61
C ASN A 23 12.26 -1.84 -3.45
N PHE A 24 11.16 -1.14 -3.64
CA PHE A 24 10.02 -1.60 -4.43
C PHE A 24 9.31 -0.40 -5.04
N ASP A 25 9.96 0.23 -6.03
CA ASP A 25 9.47 1.46 -6.66
C ASP A 25 9.00 1.25 -8.10
N TYR A 26 8.73 -0.01 -8.49
CA TYR A 26 8.28 -0.34 -9.83
C TYR A 26 6.94 0.32 -10.14
N PHE A 27 6.79 0.82 -11.35
CA PHE A 27 5.58 1.48 -11.84
C PHE A 27 4.32 0.62 -11.65
N ASP A 28 4.41 -0.68 -11.94
CA ASP A 28 3.27 -1.61 -11.81
C ASP A 28 3.31 -2.43 -10.51
N GLY A 29 4.17 -2.03 -9.56
CA GLY A 29 4.30 -2.76 -8.30
C GLY A 29 3.00 -2.73 -7.48
N ASN A 30 2.21 -1.66 -7.58
CA ASN A 30 0.95 -1.58 -6.85
C ASN A 30 -0.07 -2.63 -7.33
N ASP A 31 -0.03 -3.04 -8.60
CA ASP A 31 -0.88 -4.14 -9.08
C ASP A 31 -0.57 -5.44 -8.34
N LEU A 32 0.70 -5.72 -8.14
CA LEU A 32 1.11 -6.93 -7.44
C LEU A 32 0.70 -6.90 -5.98
N VAL A 33 0.91 -5.76 -5.32
CA VAL A 33 0.51 -5.59 -3.91
C VAL A 33 -1.01 -5.72 -3.77
N ALA A 34 -1.77 -5.12 -4.68
CA ALA A 34 -3.25 -5.23 -4.67
C ALA A 34 -3.69 -6.69 -4.77
N ARG A 35 -3.08 -7.45 -5.68
CA ARG A 35 -3.41 -8.89 -5.83
C ARG A 35 -3.12 -9.67 -4.56
N LEU A 36 -2.03 -9.36 -3.87
CA LEU A 36 -1.68 -10.02 -2.62
C LEU A 36 -2.69 -9.69 -1.51
N PHE A 37 -3.13 -8.44 -1.40
CA PHE A 37 -4.17 -8.07 -0.44
C PHE A 37 -5.50 -8.79 -0.74
N CYS A 38 -5.87 -8.89 -2.01
CA CYS A 38 -7.09 -9.60 -2.39
C CYS A 38 -7.00 -11.08 -2.02
N LYS A 39 -5.85 -11.70 -2.26
CA LYS A 39 -5.63 -13.12 -1.98
C LYS A 39 -5.55 -13.42 -0.49
N GLU A 40 -4.80 -12.61 0.26
CA GLU A 40 -4.53 -12.90 1.67
C GLU A 40 -5.66 -12.46 2.60
N TYR A 41 -6.39 -11.40 2.24
CA TYR A 41 -7.36 -10.77 3.14
C TYR A 41 -8.76 -10.64 2.52
N ASP A 42 -9.00 -11.28 1.39
CA ASP A 42 -10.30 -11.23 0.67
C ASP A 42 -10.75 -9.79 0.39
N MET A 43 -9.83 -8.88 0.18
CA MET A 43 -10.17 -7.51 -0.18
C MET A 43 -10.58 -7.43 -1.64
N LEU A 44 -11.42 -6.47 -1.96
CA LEU A 44 -11.80 -6.16 -3.34
C LEU A 44 -10.95 -4.97 -3.80
N SER A 45 -10.52 -5.00 -5.05
CA SER A 45 -9.81 -3.87 -5.65
C SER A 45 -10.66 -3.23 -6.73
N ASP A 46 -10.74 -1.89 -6.69
CA ASP A 46 -11.39 -1.14 -7.75
C ASP A 46 -10.46 -1.02 -8.94
N GLU A 47 -11.01 -0.58 -10.07
CA GLU A 47 -10.22 -0.34 -11.28
C GLU A 47 -9.11 0.67 -11.01
N LYS A 48 -7.91 0.38 -11.51
CA LYS A 48 -6.76 1.26 -11.36
C LYS A 48 -6.97 2.57 -12.08
N ILE A 49 -6.70 3.69 -11.39
CA ILE A 49 -6.76 5.03 -11.97
C ILE A 49 -5.33 5.47 -12.25
N ASP A 50 -5.03 5.73 -13.53
CA ASP A 50 -3.71 6.20 -13.95
C ASP A 50 -3.74 7.70 -14.23
N GLY A 51 -2.83 8.45 -13.61
CA GLY A 51 -2.53 9.82 -13.96
C GLY A 51 -1.20 9.88 -14.72
N ILE A 52 -0.69 11.08 -14.96
CA ILE A 52 0.58 11.25 -15.69
C ILE A 52 1.76 10.78 -14.84
N PHE A 53 1.76 11.11 -13.55
CA PHE A 53 2.87 10.84 -12.64
C PHE A 53 2.50 9.92 -11.49
N TYR A 54 1.29 9.34 -11.50
CA TYR A 54 0.79 8.53 -10.40
C TYR A 54 -0.20 7.48 -10.88
N SER A 55 -0.43 6.48 -10.05
CA SER A 55 -1.56 5.55 -10.20
C SER A 55 -2.12 5.21 -8.83
N ILE A 56 -3.42 4.94 -8.78
CA ILE A 56 -4.14 4.63 -7.55
C ILE A 56 -4.96 3.36 -7.72
N ILE A 57 -4.86 2.45 -6.76
CA ILE A 57 -5.76 1.30 -6.64
C ILE A 57 -6.41 1.39 -5.27
N LYS A 58 -7.73 1.38 -5.24
CA LYS A 58 -8.50 1.39 -3.98
C LYS A 58 -8.83 -0.04 -3.60
N LEU A 59 -8.49 -0.39 -2.36
CA LEU A 59 -8.77 -1.71 -1.78
C LEU A 59 -9.80 -1.53 -0.68
N HIS A 60 -10.79 -2.43 -0.64
CA HIS A 60 -11.83 -2.33 0.39
C HIS A 60 -12.38 -3.69 0.77
N LYS A 61 -12.82 -3.80 2.01
CA LYS A 61 -13.59 -4.92 2.54
C LYS A 61 -14.33 -4.45 3.78
N ASP A 62 -15.67 -4.58 3.76
CA ASP A 62 -16.54 -4.09 4.85
C ASP A 62 -16.30 -2.58 5.07
N SER A 63 -15.92 -2.17 6.27
CA SER A 63 -15.63 -0.77 6.59
C SER A 63 -14.16 -0.40 6.40
N ILE A 64 -13.33 -1.34 5.95
CA ILE A 64 -11.89 -1.13 5.77
C ILE A 64 -11.64 -0.66 4.35
N GLU A 65 -10.91 0.46 4.21
CA GLU A 65 -10.54 1.00 2.90
C GLU A 65 -9.08 1.44 2.94
N TYR A 66 -8.31 0.98 1.94
CA TYR A 66 -6.92 1.40 1.74
C TYR A 66 -6.76 2.01 0.36
N ASN A 67 -5.95 3.06 0.26
CA ASN A 67 -5.48 3.57 -1.03
C ASN A 67 -4.04 3.15 -1.23
N LEU A 68 -3.79 2.46 -2.33
CA LEU A 68 -2.47 1.97 -2.72
C LEU A 68 -2.04 2.77 -3.93
N LEU A 69 -0.93 3.49 -3.79
CA LEU A 69 -0.50 4.46 -4.79
C LEU A 69 0.91 4.16 -5.27
N TRP A 70 1.15 4.55 -6.53
CA TRP A 70 2.49 4.73 -7.05
C TRP A 70 2.62 6.20 -7.48
N HIS A 71 3.75 6.81 -7.16
CA HIS A 71 4.06 8.16 -7.58
C HIS A 71 5.49 8.20 -8.10
N GLU A 72 5.73 8.92 -9.19
CA GLU A 72 7.03 8.99 -9.83
C GLU A 72 8.16 9.36 -8.87
N ASP A 73 7.92 10.29 -7.96
CA ASP A 73 8.94 10.80 -7.04
C ASP A 73 9.06 9.99 -5.74
N VAL A 74 8.05 9.18 -5.40
CA VAL A 74 7.96 8.53 -4.10
C VAL A 74 8.06 7.01 -4.20
N GLY A 75 7.62 6.43 -5.33
CA GLY A 75 7.47 5.00 -5.48
C GLY A 75 6.13 4.52 -4.97
N ASN A 76 6.07 3.28 -4.51
CA ASN A 76 4.82 2.69 -4.02
C ASN A 76 4.60 3.03 -2.55
N TYR A 77 3.37 3.38 -2.20
CA TYR A 77 2.98 3.62 -0.81
C TYR A 77 1.50 3.33 -0.62
N ILE A 78 1.10 3.15 0.64
CA ILE A 78 -0.27 2.78 0.99
C ILE A 78 -0.69 3.48 2.28
N PHE A 79 -1.96 3.83 2.39
CA PHE A 79 -2.52 4.32 3.64
C PHE A 79 -3.95 3.86 3.82
N SER A 80 -4.39 3.81 5.09
CA SER A 80 -5.78 3.54 5.42
C SER A 80 -6.58 4.85 5.39
N LEU A 81 -7.78 4.83 4.83
CA LEU A 81 -8.67 5.98 4.88
C LEU A 81 -9.07 6.30 6.31
N ASN A 82 -9.24 5.28 7.13
CA ASN A 82 -9.44 5.47 8.57
C ASN A 82 -8.07 5.58 9.24
N GLN A 83 -7.83 6.70 9.88
CA GLN A 83 -6.54 7.05 10.48
C GLN A 83 -6.51 6.85 11.99
N ASP A 84 -7.47 6.11 12.57
CA ASP A 84 -7.39 5.77 13.98
C ASP A 84 -6.27 4.77 14.25
N ASP A 85 -5.81 4.69 15.49
CA ASP A 85 -4.66 3.88 15.86
C ASP A 85 -4.87 2.40 15.53
N ASN A 86 -6.06 1.87 15.75
CA ASN A 86 -6.35 0.45 15.48
C ASN A 86 -6.27 0.13 14.00
N SER A 87 -6.81 1.01 13.15
CA SER A 87 -6.76 0.82 11.69
C SER A 87 -5.34 0.90 11.16
N ILE A 88 -4.53 1.81 11.68
CA ILE A 88 -3.13 1.95 11.28
C ILE A 88 -2.32 0.73 11.70
N VAL A 89 -2.49 0.26 12.93
CA VAL A 89 -1.80 -0.96 13.42
C VAL A 89 -2.21 -2.17 12.59
N GLU A 90 -3.49 -2.31 12.27
CA GLU A 90 -3.97 -3.43 11.45
C GLU A 90 -3.34 -3.41 10.06
N LEU A 91 -3.27 -2.23 9.42
CA LEU A 91 -2.63 -2.11 8.12
C LEU A 91 -1.15 -2.48 8.21
N GLU A 92 -0.45 -2.01 9.22
CA GLU A 92 0.96 -2.33 9.42
C GLU A 92 1.19 -3.83 9.56
N GLN A 93 0.36 -4.51 10.35
CA GLN A 93 0.45 -5.96 10.54
C GLN A 93 0.19 -6.72 9.23
N ARG A 94 -0.80 -6.29 8.46
CA ARG A 94 -1.08 -6.88 7.15
C ARG A 94 0.07 -6.66 6.18
N LEU A 95 0.67 -5.47 6.21
CA LEU A 95 1.81 -5.16 5.35
C LEU A 95 3.02 -6.05 5.65
N GLU A 96 3.25 -6.42 6.90
CA GLU A 96 4.34 -7.35 7.23
C GLU A 96 4.17 -8.68 6.48
N VAL A 97 2.95 -9.21 6.43
CA VAL A 97 2.66 -10.44 5.68
C VAL A 97 2.90 -10.22 4.18
N ILE A 98 2.38 -9.11 3.63
CA ILE A 98 2.53 -8.78 2.21
C ILE A 98 4.02 -8.64 1.85
N ILE A 99 4.79 -7.95 2.67
CA ILE A 99 6.24 -7.74 2.44
C ILE A 99 6.98 -9.08 2.43
N ASN A 100 6.65 -9.98 3.34
CA ASN A 100 7.28 -11.31 3.36
C ASN A 100 6.96 -12.08 2.07
N LYS A 101 5.72 -11.99 1.59
CA LYS A 101 5.32 -12.63 0.33
C LYS A 101 6.08 -12.03 -0.86
N LEU A 102 6.19 -10.69 -0.91
CA LEU A 102 6.95 -10.02 -1.97
C LEU A 102 8.41 -10.45 -1.98
N ASN A 103 9.05 -10.51 -0.82
CA ASN A 103 10.44 -10.92 -0.72
C ASN A 103 10.64 -12.37 -1.15
N ASP A 104 9.68 -13.25 -0.87
CA ASP A 104 9.75 -14.64 -1.32
C ASP A 104 9.61 -14.75 -2.84
N MET A 105 8.82 -13.88 -3.45
CA MET A 105 8.58 -13.91 -4.90
C MET A 105 9.77 -13.44 -5.72
N ILE A 106 10.61 -12.58 -5.17
CA ILE A 106 11.74 -11.97 -5.89
C ILE A 106 13.09 -12.59 -5.57
N LYS A 107 13.10 -13.66 -4.83
CA LYS A 107 14.34 -14.42 -4.55
C LYS A 107 14.88 -15.09 -5.81
#